data_cc42b970f774951a6d7f6a7dc827bce2
#
_entry.id   cc42b970f774951a6d7f6a7dc827bce2
#
_cell.length_a   1.000
_cell.length_b   1.000
_cell.length_c   1.000
_cell.angle_alpha   90.00
_cell.angle_beta   90.00
_cell.angle_gamma   90.00
#
_symmetry.space_group_name_H-M   'P 1'
#
loop_
_entity.id
_entity.type
_entity.pdbx_description
1 polymer ?
#
loop_
_entity_poly.entity_id
_entity_poly.type
_entity_poly.pdbx_seq_one_letter_code
_entity_poly.pdbx_strand_id
1 'polypeptide(L)'
;MAFKIAITPTYMAKIVVELLNMHGKHEKSDFMAEFKRVSLDELDELRALPQKEVLQKVLVGWSGLLDENNAAVPYNSVNFDVVLAIPQAFAALSEGFWASIFKAKEKN
;
A
#
# COMPACT_ATOMS: atom_id res chain seq x y z
N MET A 1 2.39 16.66 22.22
CA MET A 1 1.90 15.30 22.51
C MET A 1 3.09 14.38 22.73
N ALA A 2 3.02 13.58 23.76
CA ALA A 2 4.13 12.68 24.09
C ALA A 2 4.08 11.44 23.22
N PHE A 3 5.24 10.94 22.82
CA PHE A 3 5.32 9.69 22.09
C PHE A 3 5.16 8.53 23.06
N LYS A 4 4.30 7.58 22.69
CA LYS A 4 4.07 6.37 23.47
C LYS A 4 4.62 5.19 22.71
N ILE A 5 5.36 4.34 23.38
CA ILE A 5 5.98 3.19 22.73
C ILE A 5 5.01 2.05 22.49
N ALA A 6 3.80 2.13 23.09
CA ALA A 6 2.75 1.14 22.82
C ALA A 6 2.03 1.57 21.55
N ILE A 7 2.37 0.95 20.43
CA ILE A 7 1.80 1.31 19.13
C ILE A 7 0.97 0.16 18.61
N THR A 8 0.07 0.48 17.66
CA THR A 8 -0.80 -0.54 17.09
C THR A 8 -0.01 -1.49 16.20
N PRO A 9 -0.47 -2.74 16.08
CA PRO A 9 0.26 -3.72 15.24
C PRO A 9 0.16 -3.43 13.74
N THR A 10 -0.86 -2.69 13.32
CA THR A 10 -1.03 -2.31 11.91
C THR A 10 -1.40 -0.85 11.84
N TYR A 11 -1.34 -0.29 10.64
CA TYR A 11 -1.75 1.07 10.40
C TYR A 11 -2.27 1.21 8.98
N MET A 12 -3.04 2.26 8.75
CA MET A 12 -3.62 2.53 7.43
C MET A 12 -2.81 3.59 6.72
N ALA A 13 -2.66 3.42 5.42
CA ALA A 13 -1.96 4.40 4.59
C ALA A 13 -2.77 4.61 3.31
N LYS A 14 -2.87 5.86 2.90
CA LYS A 14 -3.58 6.20 1.66
C LYS A 14 -2.69 5.88 0.47
N ILE A 15 -3.23 5.13 -0.47
CA ILE A 15 -2.52 4.73 -1.68
C ILE A 15 -3.21 5.40 -2.86
N VAL A 16 -2.44 6.15 -3.64
CA VAL A 16 -2.97 6.85 -4.81
C VAL A 16 -2.44 6.15 -6.05
N VAL A 17 -3.35 5.72 -6.92
CA VAL A 17 -3.01 5.02 -8.15
C VAL A 17 -3.39 5.93 -9.31
N GLU A 18 -2.46 6.11 -10.22
CA GLU A 18 -2.71 6.96 -11.39
C GLU A 18 -2.60 6.11 -12.66
N LEU A 19 -3.67 6.11 -13.45
CA LEU A 19 -3.75 5.33 -14.66
C LEU A 19 -4.15 6.23 -15.82
N LEU A 20 -3.68 5.87 -17.02
CA LEU A 20 -4.19 6.50 -18.22
C LEU A 20 -5.52 5.82 -18.59
N ASN A 21 -6.53 6.64 -18.86
CA ASN A 21 -7.82 6.09 -19.28
C ASN A 21 -7.81 5.85 -20.79
N MET A 22 -8.94 5.40 -21.31
CA MET A 22 -9.04 5.06 -22.72
C MET A 22 -8.90 6.26 -23.65
N HIS A 23 -9.01 7.47 -23.10
CA HIS A 23 -8.84 8.71 -23.86
C HIS A 23 -7.45 9.30 -23.71
N GLY A 24 -6.54 8.59 -23.07
CA GLY A 24 -5.18 9.05 -22.88
C GLY A 24 -4.99 10.08 -21.78
N LYS A 25 -5.97 10.22 -20.91
CA LYS A 25 -5.88 11.16 -19.80
C LYS A 25 -5.60 10.42 -18.52
N HIS A 26 -4.81 11.05 -17.66
CA HIS A 26 -4.50 10.48 -16.35
C HIS A 26 -5.70 10.58 -15.43
N GLU A 27 -5.99 9.48 -14.75
CA GLU A 27 -7.02 9.46 -13.72
C GLU A 27 -6.37 9.00 -12.43
N LYS A 28 -6.63 9.73 -11.36
CA LYS A 28 -6.14 9.37 -10.03
C LYS A 28 -7.29 8.80 -9.23
N SER A 29 -7.02 7.70 -8.55
CA SER A 29 -7.97 7.14 -7.61
C SER A 29 -7.18 6.70 -6.39
N ASP A 30 -7.87 6.41 -5.30
CA ASP A 30 -7.16 6.03 -4.10
C ASP A 30 -7.93 4.97 -3.33
N PHE A 31 -7.21 4.34 -2.43
CA PHE A 31 -7.79 3.43 -1.46
C PHE A 31 -6.87 3.42 -0.25
N MET A 32 -7.32 2.80 0.82
CA MET A 32 -6.52 2.69 2.03
C MET A 32 -5.93 1.29 2.10
N ALA A 33 -4.63 1.23 2.33
CA ALA A 33 -3.96 -0.05 2.56
C ALA A 33 -3.68 -0.19 4.05
N GLU A 34 -3.79 -1.41 4.54
CA GLU A 34 -3.42 -1.71 5.91
C GLU A 34 -2.09 -2.43 5.90
N PHE A 35 -1.10 -1.84 6.56
CA PHE A 35 0.24 -2.40 6.60
C PHE A 35 0.58 -2.85 8.02
N LYS A 36 1.31 -3.93 8.09
CA LYS A 36 1.85 -4.44 9.35
C LYS A 36 3.00 -3.54 9.80
N ARG A 37 3.03 -3.20 11.08
CA ARG A 37 4.19 -2.50 11.61
C ARG A 37 5.35 -3.46 11.71
N VAL A 38 6.54 -2.98 11.36
CA VAL A 38 7.73 -3.81 11.36
C VAL A 38 8.78 -3.15 12.25
N SER A 39 9.62 -3.98 12.84
CA SER A 39 10.74 -3.50 13.62
C SER A 39 11.87 -3.06 12.70
N LEU A 40 12.86 -2.40 13.26
CA LEU A 40 14.02 -1.99 12.49
C LEU A 40 14.75 -3.19 11.91
N ASP A 41 14.85 -4.27 12.68
CA ASP A 41 15.50 -5.49 12.18
C ASP A 41 14.73 -6.10 11.02
N GLU A 42 13.40 -6.15 11.15
CA GLU A 42 12.58 -6.64 10.03
C GLU A 42 12.72 -5.76 8.81
N LEU A 43 12.81 -4.46 9.03
CA LEU A 43 12.96 -3.51 7.93
C LEU A 43 14.24 -3.76 7.15
N ASP A 44 15.33 -4.06 7.85
CA ASP A 44 16.59 -4.37 7.18
C ASP A 44 16.46 -5.63 6.32
N GLU A 45 15.75 -6.64 6.83
CA GLU A 45 15.50 -7.84 6.06
C GLU A 45 14.67 -7.56 4.82
N LEU A 46 13.65 -6.72 4.97
CA LEU A 46 12.76 -6.41 3.87
C LEU A 46 13.48 -5.69 2.74
N ARG A 47 14.48 -4.87 3.08
CA ARG A 47 15.23 -4.14 2.06
C ARG A 47 15.96 -5.06 1.10
N ALA A 48 16.26 -6.28 1.52
CA ALA A 48 16.98 -7.23 0.69
C ALA A 48 16.06 -8.06 -0.19
N LEU A 49 14.74 -7.90 -0.05
CA LEU A 49 13.78 -8.72 -0.77
C LEU A 49 13.21 -7.98 -1.97
N PRO A 50 12.77 -8.73 -3.00
CA PRO A 50 12.00 -8.13 -4.08
C PRO A 50 10.74 -7.47 -3.53
N GLN A 51 10.29 -6.40 -4.18
CA GLN A 51 9.15 -5.64 -3.67
C GLN A 51 7.89 -6.46 -3.55
N LYS A 52 7.68 -7.43 -4.43
CA LYS A 52 6.50 -8.29 -4.32
C LYS A 52 6.53 -9.06 -3.01
N GLU A 53 7.70 -9.57 -2.63
CA GLU A 53 7.81 -10.31 -1.38
C GLU A 53 7.64 -9.40 -0.18
N VAL A 54 8.11 -8.17 -0.28
CA VAL A 54 7.89 -7.19 0.79
C VAL A 54 6.38 -7.01 1.01
N LEU A 55 5.63 -6.78 -0.06
CA LEU A 55 4.20 -6.58 0.06
C LEU A 55 3.49 -7.82 0.56
N GLN A 56 3.95 -9.00 0.19
CA GLN A 56 3.37 -10.24 0.70
C GLN A 56 3.51 -10.35 2.21
N LYS A 57 4.55 -9.74 2.76
CA LYS A 57 4.78 -9.78 4.20
C LYS A 57 4.08 -8.66 4.96
N VAL A 58 3.92 -7.50 4.35
CA VAL A 58 3.46 -6.33 5.10
C VAL A 58 2.06 -5.86 4.76
N LEU A 59 1.54 -6.18 3.58
CA LEU A 59 0.18 -5.75 3.21
C LEU A 59 -0.79 -6.77 3.77
N VAL A 60 -1.60 -6.36 4.75
CA VAL A 60 -2.48 -7.27 5.47
C VAL A 60 -3.95 -6.95 5.30
N GLY A 61 -4.29 -5.88 4.59
CA GLY A 61 -5.69 -5.54 4.35
C GLY A 61 -5.79 -4.30 3.50
N TRP A 62 -7.02 -3.95 3.16
CA TRP A 62 -7.31 -2.68 2.48
C TRP A 62 -8.78 -2.35 2.66
N SER A 63 -9.13 -1.10 2.31
CA SER A 63 -10.51 -0.67 2.24
C SER A 63 -10.61 0.37 1.14
N GLY A 64 -11.83 0.53 0.61
CA GLY A 64 -12.06 1.51 -0.44
C GLY A 64 -11.60 1.06 -1.82
N LEU A 65 -11.28 -0.21 -1.99
CA LEU A 65 -10.92 -0.76 -3.28
C LEU A 65 -12.18 -1.31 -3.91
N LEU A 66 -12.49 -0.85 -5.11
CA LEU A 66 -13.77 -1.16 -5.76
C LEU A 66 -13.56 -1.86 -7.09
N ASP A 67 -14.54 -2.66 -7.46
CA ASP A 67 -14.55 -3.28 -8.78
C ASP A 67 -15.32 -2.40 -9.77
N GLU A 68 -15.50 -2.89 -10.97
CA GLU A 68 -16.12 -2.12 -12.05
C GLU A 68 -17.57 -1.76 -11.75
N ASN A 69 -18.20 -2.47 -10.82
CA ASN A 69 -19.58 -2.21 -10.44
C ASN A 69 -19.65 -1.39 -9.15
N ASN A 70 -18.53 -0.82 -8.72
CA ASN A 70 -18.43 -0.05 -7.49
C ASN A 70 -18.71 -0.88 -6.25
N ALA A 71 -18.53 -2.19 -6.34
CA ALA A 71 -18.67 -3.06 -5.20
C ALA A 71 -17.32 -3.22 -4.52
N ALA A 72 -17.33 -3.31 -3.20
CA ALA A 72 -16.09 -3.45 -2.45
C ALA A 72 -15.39 -4.75 -2.80
N VAL A 73 -14.08 -4.66 -3.00
CA VAL A 73 -13.23 -5.82 -3.28
C VAL A 73 -12.63 -6.27 -1.95
N PRO A 74 -13.02 -7.44 -1.46
CA PRO A 74 -12.50 -7.89 -0.17
C PRO A 74 -11.03 -8.29 -0.28
N TYR A 75 -10.33 -8.18 0.84
CA TYR A 75 -8.93 -8.59 0.90
C TYR A 75 -8.89 -10.11 1.05
N ASN A 76 -8.32 -10.79 0.08
CA ASN A 76 -8.05 -12.21 0.15
C ASN A 76 -6.92 -12.54 -0.82
N SER A 77 -6.45 -13.78 -0.82
CA SER A 77 -5.27 -14.13 -1.60
C SER A 77 -5.50 -13.97 -3.10
N VAL A 78 -6.70 -14.26 -3.57
CA VAL A 78 -7.00 -14.13 -5.00
C VAL A 78 -6.97 -12.66 -5.41
N ASN A 79 -7.66 -11.83 -4.65
CA ASN A 79 -7.72 -10.40 -4.98
C ASN A 79 -6.38 -9.71 -4.75
N PHE A 80 -5.62 -10.18 -3.77
CA PHE A 80 -4.26 -9.69 -3.58
C PHE A 80 -3.44 -9.87 -4.86
N ASP A 81 -3.50 -11.07 -5.43
CA ASP A 81 -2.74 -11.34 -6.65
C ASP A 81 -3.22 -10.50 -7.82
N VAL A 82 -4.53 -10.29 -7.92
CA VAL A 82 -5.09 -9.47 -8.99
C VAL A 82 -4.58 -8.03 -8.88
N VAL A 83 -4.61 -7.46 -7.68
CA VAL A 83 -4.19 -6.08 -7.48
C VAL A 83 -2.69 -5.94 -7.75
N LEU A 84 -1.89 -6.87 -7.26
CA LEU A 84 -0.45 -6.78 -7.45
C LEU A 84 -0.01 -7.05 -8.88
N ALA A 85 -0.88 -7.62 -9.69
CA ALA A 85 -0.59 -7.81 -11.11
C ALA A 85 -0.77 -6.53 -11.92
N ILE A 86 -1.37 -5.50 -11.34
CA ILE A 86 -1.53 -4.21 -11.99
C ILE A 86 -0.30 -3.37 -11.68
N PRO A 87 0.55 -3.08 -12.68
CA PRO A 87 1.85 -2.42 -12.40
C PRO A 87 1.72 -1.12 -11.63
N GLN A 88 0.73 -0.30 -11.97
CA GLN A 88 0.55 0.98 -11.33
C GLN A 88 0.13 0.82 -9.86
N ALA A 89 -0.71 -0.16 -9.58
CA ALA A 89 -1.13 -0.43 -8.20
C ALA A 89 0.04 -1.02 -7.41
N PHE A 90 0.79 -1.92 -8.02
CA PHE A 90 1.96 -2.51 -7.38
C PHE A 90 2.97 -1.44 -7.00
N ALA A 91 3.27 -0.54 -7.94
CA ALA A 91 4.23 0.53 -7.68
C ALA A 91 3.72 1.46 -6.58
N ALA A 92 2.42 1.81 -6.64
CA ALA A 92 1.85 2.72 -5.64
C ALA A 92 1.88 2.10 -4.25
N LEU A 93 1.60 0.80 -4.14
CA LEU A 93 1.65 0.12 -2.84
C LEU A 93 3.07 0.05 -2.31
N SER A 94 4.04 -0.25 -3.18
CA SER A 94 5.44 -0.31 -2.75
C SER A 94 5.91 1.06 -2.26
N GLU A 95 5.67 2.09 -3.04
CA GLU A 95 6.04 3.45 -2.65
C GLU A 95 5.34 3.86 -1.38
N GLY A 96 4.05 3.55 -1.28
CA GLY A 96 3.26 3.92 -0.13
C GLY A 96 3.76 3.27 1.14
N PHE A 97 4.15 2.00 1.06
CA PHE A 97 4.68 1.32 2.23
C PHE A 97 5.95 2.01 2.73
N TRP A 98 6.94 2.19 1.83
CA TRP A 98 8.21 2.77 2.26
C TRP A 98 8.04 4.22 2.73
N ALA A 99 7.20 4.99 2.05
CA ALA A 99 6.94 6.36 2.45
C ALA A 99 6.25 6.43 3.81
N SER A 100 5.42 5.43 4.14
CA SER A 100 4.71 5.45 5.42
C SER A 100 5.64 5.20 6.60
N ILE A 101 6.77 4.56 6.36
CA ILE A 101 7.75 4.31 7.41
C ILE A 101 8.67 5.51 7.57
N PHE A 102 9.19 5.99 6.46
CA PHE A 102 10.08 7.13 6.49
C PHE A 102 9.26 8.34 6.14
N LYS A 103 9.20 9.28 7.03
CA LYS A 103 8.41 10.44 6.82
C LYS A 103 8.64 10.97 5.41
N ALA A 104 7.56 11.18 4.70
CA ALA A 104 7.65 11.68 3.35
C ALA A 104 8.31 13.04 3.36
N LYS A 105 9.02 13.34 2.28
CA LYS A 105 9.65 14.63 2.17
C LYS A 105 8.61 15.72 2.33
N GLU A 106 8.94 16.69 3.14
CA GLU A 106 8.03 17.79 3.37
C GLU A 106 7.74 18.53 2.10
N LYS A 107 6.48 18.85 1.93
CA LYS A 107 6.08 19.68 0.81
C LYS A 107 6.10 21.10 1.24
N ASN A 108 6.71 21.89 0.51
CA ASN A 108 6.75 23.28 0.94
C ASN A 108 6.53 24.22 -0.19
#